data_c40cdf69986b7267a2c7db3862544f95
#
_entry.id   c40cdf69986b7267a2c7db3862544f95
#
_cell.length_a   1.000
_cell.length_b   1.000
_cell.length_c   1.000
_cell.angle_alpha   90.00
_cell.angle_beta   90.00
_cell.angle_gamma   90.00
#
_symmetry.space_group_name_H-M   'P 1'
#
loop_
_entity.id
_entity.type
_entity.pdbx_description
1 polymer ?
#
loop_
_entity_poly.entity_id
_entity_poly.type
_entity_poly.pdbx_seq_one_letter_code
_entity_poly.pdbx_strand_id
1 'polypeptide(L)'
;QDIDVYVIMKDGAYLYDAKAHALNPIAKGDHRAAVGGGQDFVKDAPVCLVLVSDLSRFGNVGDHTKLMAAMDAGIVSQNINLCCAGIGLSTVPRASMDQAALKKILKLTDSQVLMMNNPVGYPK
;
A
#
# COMPACT_ATOMS: atom_id res chain seq x y z
N GLN A 1 -0.65 -9.79 13.00
CA GLN A 1 -0.43 -8.66 12.09
C GLN A 1 -1.09 -8.93 10.74
N ASP A 2 -1.99 -8.07 10.31
CA ASP A 2 -2.80 -8.30 9.10
C ASP A 2 -2.42 -7.42 7.90
N ILE A 3 -1.63 -6.35 8.11
CA ILE A 3 -1.28 -5.42 7.05
C ILE A 3 0.04 -5.79 6.40
N ASP A 4 -0.01 -6.02 5.09
CA ASP A 4 1.17 -6.12 4.24
C ASP A 4 1.39 -4.81 3.50
N VAL A 5 2.65 -4.43 3.30
CA VAL A 5 3.04 -3.24 2.58
C VAL A 5 3.62 -3.65 1.23
N TYR A 6 2.97 -3.19 0.17
CA TYR A 6 3.49 -3.33 -1.20
C TYR A 6 4.16 -2.04 -1.60
N VAL A 7 5.28 -2.14 -2.27
CA VAL A 7 6.11 -1.01 -2.68
C VAL A 7 6.06 -0.91 -4.19
N ILE A 8 5.50 0.18 -4.69
CA ILE A 8 5.30 0.41 -6.12
C ILE A 8 6.26 1.50 -6.57
N MET A 9 7.18 1.16 -7.45
CA MET A 9 8.17 2.08 -8.00
C MET A 9 8.13 2.06 -9.52
N LYS A 10 8.90 2.93 -10.15
CA LYS A 10 8.93 3.05 -11.61
C LYS A 10 9.26 1.73 -12.32
N ASP A 11 10.11 0.91 -11.72
CA ASP A 11 10.60 -0.34 -12.35
C ASP A 11 9.77 -1.58 -11.98
N GLY A 12 8.94 -1.51 -10.96
CA GLY A 12 8.19 -2.69 -10.55
C GLY A 12 7.38 -2.54 -9.29
N ALA A 13 6.63 -3.59 -8.99
CA ALA A 13 5.86 -3.74 -7.78
C ALA A 13 6.47 -4.85 -6.91
N TYR A 14 6.58 -4.59 -5.62
CA TYR A 14 7.27 -5.46 -4.67
C TYR A 14 6.43 -5.65 -3.42
N LEU A 15 6.59 -6.80 -2.78
CA LEU A 15 6.08 -7.04 -1.43
C LEU A 15 7.23 -6.86 -0.44
N TYR A 16 7.02 -6.00 0.56
CA TYR A 16 8.00 -5.83 1.64
C TYR A 16 7.95 -7.03 2.58
N ASP A 17 9.09 -7.68 2.74
CA ASP A 17 9.30 -8.76 3.70
C ASP A 17 9.98 -8.18 4.95
N ALA A 18 9.18 -7.98 6.01
CA ALA A 18 9.68 -7.37 7.24
C ALA A 18 10.71 -8.27 7.96
N LYS A 19 10.57 -9.57 7.85
CA LYS A 19 11.48 -10.53 8.50
C LYS A 19 12.87 -10.49 7.87
N ALA A 20 12.92 -10.47 6.54
CA ALA A 20 14.18 -10.41 5.80
C ALA A 20 14.67 -8.98 5.58
N HIS A 21 13.84 -7.98 5.85
CA HIS A 21 14.05 -6.57 5.51
C HIS A 21 14.44 -6.42 4.03
N ALA A 22 13.60 -6.95 3.15
CA ALA A 22 13.84 -7.03 1.73
C ALA A 22 12.57 -6.81 0.92
N LEU A 23 12.74 -6.47 -0.35
CA LEU A 23 11.65 -6.32 -1.30
C LEU A 23 11.61 -7.55 -2.20
N ASN A 24 10.47 -8.26 -2.18
CA ASN A 24 10.25 -9.42 -3.05
C ASN A 24 9.54 -8.97 -4.32
N PRO A 25 10.12 -9.17 -5.52
CA PRO A 25 9.48 -8.74 -6.76
C PRO A 25 8.18 -9.48 -7.02
N ILE A 26 7.14 -8.73 -7.40
CA ILE A 26 5.83 -9.27 -7.75
C ILE A 26 5.54 -9.06 -9.24
N ALA A 27 5.77 -7.86 -9.77
CA ALA A 27 5.48 -7.53 -11.16
C ALA A 27 6.49 -6.50 -11.67
N LYS A 28 6.87 -6.64 -12.95
CA LYS A 28 7.73 -5.67 -13.64
C LYS A 28 6.90 -4.53 -14.19
N GLY A 29 7.55 -3.42 -14.45
CA GLY A 29 6.96 -2.26 -15.11
C GLY A 29 6.48 -1.19 -14.13
N ASP A 30 6.03 -0.08 -14.70
CA ASP A 30 5.58 1.07 -13.90
C ASP A 30 4.08 1.00 -13.69
N HIS A 31 3.67 0.69 -12.48
CA HIS A 31 2.27 0.55 -12.09
C HIS A 31 1.78 1.68 -11.18
N ARG A 32 2.52 2.78 -11.09
CA ARG A 32 2.16 3.90 -10.20
C ARG A 32 0.85 4.56 -10.59
N ALA A 33 0.51 4.57 -11.87
CA ALA A 33 -0.76 5.13 -12.34
C ALA A 33 -1.98 4.40 -11.74
N ALA A 34 -1.89 3.09 -11.54
CA ALA A 34 -2.96 2.31 -10.91
C ALA A 34 -3.17 2.71 -9.44
N VAL A 35 -2.11 3.10 -8.74
CA VAL A 35 -2.21 3.62 -7.38
C VAL A 35 -2.92 4.97 -7.39
N GLY A 36 -2.66 5.79 -8.40
CA GLY A 36 -3.27 7.12 -8.53
C GLY A 36 -4.77 7.10 -8.71
N GLY A 37 -5.31 6.12 -9.43
CA GLY A 37 -6.75 6.00 -9.65
C GLY A 37 -7.39 7.25 -10.25
N GLY A 38 -6.68 7.96 -11.12
CA GLY A 38 -7.15 9.22 -11.71
C GLY A 38 -6.54 10.49 -11.12
N GLN A 39 -5.79 10.39 -10.02
CA GLN A 39 -5.03 11.52 -9.46
C GLN A 39 -3.60 11.49 -10.01
N ASP A 40 -3.31 12.37 -10.98
CA ASP A 40 -2.08 12.31 -11.77
C ASP A 40 -0.79 12.48 -10.96
N PHE A 41 -0.84 13.25 -9.88
CA PHE A 41 0.38 13.50 -9.10
C PHE A 41 1.00 12.21 -8.53
N VAL A 42 0.20 11.17 -8.31
CA VAL A 42 0.66 9.91 -7.71
C VAL A 42 1.61 9.16 -8.64
N LYS A 43 1.37 9.21 -9.95
CA LYS A 43 2.22 8.50 -10.92
C LYS A 43 3.65 9.06 -10.99
N ASP A 44 3.86 10.29 -10.49
CA ASP A 44 5.17 10.94 -10.47
C ASP A 44 5.90 10.76 -9.14
N ALA A 45 5.25 10.18 -8.13
CA ALA A 45 5.89 9.91 -6.85
C ALA A 45 6.98 8.84 -7.02
N PRO A 46 8.18 9.03 -6.45
CA PRO A 46 9.24 8.02 -6.54
C PRO A 46 8.83 6.65 -6.02
N VAL A 47 8.02 6.63 -4.96
CA VAL A 47 7.56 5.40 -4.31
C VAL A 47 6.09 5.57 -3.93
N CYS A 48 5.30 4.53 -4.16
CA CYS A 48 3.93 4.45 -3.64
C CYS A 48 3.84 3.23 -2.73
N LEU A 49 3.46 3.44 -1.48
CA LEU A 49 3.25 2.36 -0.52
C LEU A 49 1.76 2.00 -0.53
N VAL A 50 1.46 0.74 -0.82
CA VAL A 50 0.07 0.24 -0.87
C VAL A 50 -0.15 -0.70 0.30
N LEU A 51 -1.16 -0.40 1.11
CA LEU A 51 -1.47 -1.15 2.33
C LEU A 51 -2.61 -2.12 2.04
N VAL A 52 -2.33 -3.41 2.27
CA VAL A 52 -3.26 -4.50 2.00
C VAL A 52 -3.48 -5.28 3.28
N SER A 53 -4.74 -5.47 3.66
CA SER A 53 -5.06 -6.33 4.80
C SER A 53 -5.38 -7.74 4.31
N ASP A 54 -4.78 -8.72 4.94
CA ASP A 54 -5.15 -10.12 4.73
C ASP A 54 -6.16 -10.53 5.81
N LEU A 55 -7.44 -10.54 5.44
CA LEU A 55 -8.52 -10.83 6.37
C LEU A 55 -8.46 -12.26 6.92
N SER A 56 -7.80 -13.17 6.21
CA SER A 56 -7.66 -14.56 6.67
C SER A 56 -6.85 -14.67 7.96
N ARG A 57 -6.02 -13.65 8.26
CA ARG A 57 -5.18 -13.63 9.47
C ARG A 57 -5.97 -13.29 10.75
N PHE A 58 -7.23 -12.88 10.62
CA PHE A 58 -8.10 -12.60 11.78
C PHE A 58 -8.69 -13.88 12.39
N GLY A 59 -8.60 -15.01 11.70
CA GLY A 59 -9.22 -16.26 12.15
C GLY A 59 -10.70 -16.30 11.81
N ASN A 60 -11.53 -15.58 12.57
CA ASN A 60 -12.96 -15.47 12.28
C ASN A 60 -13.25 -14.21 11.48
N VAL A 61 -13.81 -14.37 10.27
CA VAL A 61 -14.19 -13.25 9.42
C VAL A 61 -15.67 -12.95 9.64
N GLY A 62 -15.97 -11.76 10.13
CA GLY A 62 -17.33 -11.28 10.35
C GLY A 62 -17.50 -9.86 9.84
N ASP A 63 -18.67 -9.27 10.09
CA ASP A 63 -19.01 -7.94 9.58
C ASP A 63 -18.05 -6.85 10.06
N HIS A 64 -17.49 -7.01 11.25
CA HIS A 64 -16.57 -6.02 11.82
C HIS A 64 -15.10 -6.23 11.38
N THR A 65 -14.77 -7.33 10.70
CA THR A 65 -13.39 -7.65 10.34
C THR A 65 -12.79 -6.60 9.41
N LYS A 66 -13.54 -6.16 8.40
CA LYS A 66 -13.08 -5.09 7.49
C LYS A 66 -12.89 -3.76 8.21
N LEU A 67 -13.73 -3.46 9.19
CA LEU A 67 -13.59 -2.24 9.99
C LEU A 67 -12.30 -2.28 10.81
N MET A 68 -12.01 -3.41 11.45
CA MET A 68 -10.77 -3.63 12.20
C MET A 68 -9.55 -3.50 11.27
N ALA A 69 -9.62 -4.11 10.09
CA ALA A 69 -8.57 -4.05 9.09
C ALA A 69 -8.33 -2.60 8.62
N ALA A 70 -9.40 -1.83 8.42
CA ALA A 70 -9.30 -0.43 8.02
C ALA A 70 -8.64 0.41 9.12
N MET A 71 -8.96 0.16 10.39
CA MET A 71 -8.29 0.84 11.52
C MET A 71 -6.81 0.50 11.57
N ASP A 72 -6.45 -0.76 11.39
CA ASP A 72 -5.04 -1.19 11.36
C ASP A 72 -4.29 -0.52 10.23
N ALA A 73 -4.89 -0.44 9.03
CA ALA A 73 -4.29 0.26 7.89
C ALA A 73 -4.07 1.75 8.20
N GLY A 74 -5.04 2.40 8.85
CA GLY A 74 -4.93 3.80 9.26
C GLY A 74 -3.76 4.02 10.21
N ILE A 75 -3.54 3.12 11.15
CA ILE A 75 -2.41 3.19 12.10
C ILE A 75 -1.09 3.06 11.34
N VAL A 76 -0.98 2.09 10.42
CA VAL A 76 0.23 1.93 9.59
C VAL A 76 0.48 3.17 8.74
N SER A 77 -0.56 3.71 8.10
CA SER A 77 -0.45 4.93 7.31
C SER A 77 0.04 6.11 8.14
N GLN A 78 -0.45 6.28 9.36
CA GLN A 78 0.01 7.35 10.25
C GLN A 78 1.47 7.15 10.65
N ASN A 79 1.91 5.93 10.89
CA ASN A 79 3.33 5.66 11.17
C ASN A 79 4.21 6.02 9.96
N ILE A 80 3.74 5.77 8.74
CA ILE A 80 4.42 6.21 7.53
C ILE A 80 4.50 7.75 7.48
N ASN A 81 3.39 8.43 7.78
CA ASN A 81 3.37 9.90 7.82
C ASN A 81 4.39 10.46 8.81
N LEU A 82 4.44 9.91 10.01
CA LEU A 82 5.37 10.36 11.06
C LEU A 82 6.82 10.08 10.67
N CYS A 83 7.10 8.90 10.12
CA CYS A 83 8.44 8.54 9.66
C CYS A 83 8.91 9.47 8.55
N CYS A 84 8.07 9.73 7.55
CA CYS A 84 8.42 10.63 6.45
C CYS A 84 8.71 12.04 6.97
N ALA A 85 7.87 12.56 7.86
CA ALA A 85 8.11 13.86 8.46
C ALA A 85 9.46 13.91 9.20
N GLY A 86 9.79 12.84 9.92
CA GLY A 86 11.05 12.77 10.68
C GLY A 86 12.30 12.71 9.82
N ILE A 87 12.22 12.14 8.62
CA ILE A 87 13.37 11.99 7.71
C ILE A 87 13.36 12.98 6.54
N GLY A 88 12.44 13.95 6.54
CA GLY A 88 12.40 15.02 5.54
C GLY A 88 11.75 14.63 4.22
N LEU A 89 10.87 13.64 4.21
CA LEU A 89 10.09 13.25 3.04
C LEU A 89 8.65 13.73 3.16
N SER A 90 7.98 13.84 2.01
CA SER A 90 6.56 14.20 1.93
C SER A 90 5.75 12.97 1.59
N THR A 91 4.56 12.88 2.20
CA THR A 91 3.59 11.81 1.90
C THR A 91 2.19 12.31 2.22
N VAL A 92 1.20 11.63 1.68
CA VAL A 92 -0.21 11.88 2.00
C VAL A 92 -0.96 10.55 2.07
N PRO A 93 -1.77 10.32 3.11
CA PRO A 93 -2.59 9.12 3.18
C PRO A 93 -3.75 9.23 2.19
N ARG A 94 -4.01 8.18 1.41
CA ARG A 94 -5.05 8.15 0.39
C ARG A 94 -5.79 6.82 0.44
N ALA A 95 -7.10 6.88 0.13
CA ALA A 95 -7.92 5.68 -0.02
C ALA A 95 -8.23 5.38 -1.49
N SER A 96 -8.19 6.38 -2.37
CA SER A 96 -8.50 6.20 -3.80
C SER A 96 -7.39 5.45 -4.52
N MET A 97 -7.78 4.46 -5.33
CA MET A 97 -6.87 3.69 -6.19
C MET A 97 -7.68 2.84 -7.16
N ASP A 98 -7.06 2.36 -8.23
CA ASP A 98 -7.69 1.41 -9.14
C ASP A 98 -7.58 0.01 -8.54
N GLN A 99 -8.60 -0.38 -7.78
CA GLN A 99 -8.58 -1.63 -7.02
C GLN A 99 -8.54 -2.87 -7.93
N ALA A 100 -9.29 -2.86 -9.02
CA ALA A 100 -9.32 -3.98 -9.95
C ALA A 100 -7.95 -4.21 -10.61
N ALA A 101 -7.31 -3.12 -11.05
CA ALA A 101 -5.97 -3.21 -11.65
C ALA A 101 -4.93 -3.68 -10.64
N LEU A 102 -4.93 -3.11 -9.43
CA LEU A 102 -3.95 -3.46 -8.40
C LEU A 102 -4.13 -4.89 -7.90
N LYS A 103 -5.36 -5.38 -7.78
CA LYS A 103 -5.61 -6.77 -7.42
C LYS A 103 -4.93 -7.73 -8.40
N LYS A 104 -4.98 -7.43 -9.68
CA LYS A 104 -4.30 -8.21 -10.73
C LYS A 104 -2.79 -8.06 -10.66
N ILE A 105 -2.28 -6.83 -10.62
CA ILE A 105 -0.85 -6.53 -10.63
C ILE A 105 -0.17 -7.19 -9.44
N LEU A 106 -0.74 -7.03 -8.25
CA LEU A 106 -0.17 -7.55 -7.01
C LEU A 106 -0.51 -9.02 -6.76
N LYS A 107 -1.31 -9.64 -7.64
CA LYS A 107 -1.70 -11.06 -7.54
C LYS A 107 -2.37 -11.38 -6.21
N LEU A 108 -3.29 -10.50 -5.79
CA LEU A 108 -3.99 -10.64 -4.51
C LEU A 108 -5.04 -11.74 -4.57
N THR A 109 -5.18 -12.45 -3.45
CA THR A 109 -6.27 -13.41 -3.23
C THR A 109 -7.53 -12.68 -2.76
N ASP A 110 -8.66 -13.40 -2.67
CA ASP A 110 -9.93 -12.80 -2.26
C ASP A 110 -9.94 -12.35 -0.80
N SER A 111 -9.09 -12.93 0.05
CA SER A 111 -8.96 -12.51 1.45
C SER A 111 -8.09 -11.26 1.62
N GLN A 112 -7.35 -10.85 0.60
CA GLN A 112 -6.47 -9.70 0.63
C GLN A 112 -7.20 -8.48 0.08
N VAL A 113 -7.38 -7.47 0.91
CA VAL A 113 -8.17 -6.27 0.62
C VAL A 113 -7.30 -5.04 0.59
N LEU A 114 -7.36 -4.29 -0.52
CA LEU A 114 -6.67 -3.01 -0.67
C LEU A 114 -7.34 -1.98 0.26
N MET A 115 -6.57 -1.36 1.12
CA MET A 115 -7.08 -0.44 2.15
C MET A 115 -6.72 1.02 1.88
N MET A 116 -5.44 1.31 1.82
CA MET A 116 -4.92 2.68 1.70
C MET A 116 -3.64 2.68 0.90
N ASN A 117 -3.22 3.88 0.51
CA ASN A 117 -1.89 4.07 -0.07
C ASN A 117 -1.27 5.39 0.39
N ASN A 118 0.06 5.39 0.42
CA ASN A 118 0.88 6.57 0.71
C ASN A 118 1.89 6.74 -0.42
N PRO A 119 1.67 7.66 -1.35
CA PRO A 119 2.75 8.09 -2.25
C PRO A 119 3.77 8.87 -1.43
N VAL A 120 5.04 8.61 -1.68
CA VAL A 120 6.16 9.21 -0.94
C VAL A 120 7.11 9.86 -1.93
N GLY A 121 7.50 11.08 -1.63
CA GLY A 121 8.43 11.83 -2.45
C GLY A 121 9.18 12.89 -1.67
N TYR A 122 9.93 13.70 -2.41
CA TYR A 122 10.65 14.81 -1.80
C TYR A 122 9.75 16.03 -1.67
N PRO A 123 9.87 16.82 -0.61
CA PRO A 123 9.12 18.08 -0.47
C PRO A 123 9.56 19.06 -1.56
N LYS A 124 8.62 19.88 -1.99
CA LYS A 124 8.88 20.95 -2.97
C LYS A 124 9.58 22.14 -2.32
#